data_c8a11bbe8df80c7ada410902bc61304d
#
_entry.id   c8a11bbe8df80c7ada410902bc61304d
#
_cell.length_a   1.000
_cell.length_b   1.000
_cell.length_c   1.000
_cell.angle_alpha   90.00
_cell.angle_beta   90.00
_cell.angle_gamma   90.00
#
_symmetry.space_group_name_H-M   'P 1'
#
loop_
_entity.id
_entity.type
_entity.pdbx_description
1 polymer ?
#
loop_
_entity_poly.entity_id
_entity_poly.type
_entity_poly.pdbx_seq_one_letter_code
_entity_poly.pdbx_strand_id
1 'polypeptide(L)'
;MTPPGWYPDPQAPHLERWWDGGTWTAHRRTPSGLPAPPTPTAAGAAGAASGRAKAVALISAGAVLATAIVGGATVLRTDELRAGTDTAINTAPTGPPPPSLVVDQLNGITLPVPTGWTSPSYLAQDDVVMTTDGTYACPADTGRCRHGEVQSRTAGSADGSSARTVAERDVPDAAETAYGHDPGGRRPFGGIRSHQVVKAGRVAVAGGDGYLVRWRVRTAEGPGGYVQSLAFPSHTGIPAPVVVRFVFDAGPDGPPLSDMDAITSGIRPVDRKPEG
;
A
#
# COMPACT_ATOMS: atom_id res chain seq x y z
N MET A 1 -5.61 25.94 -16.32
CA MET A 1 -5.08 25.11 -15.20
C MET A 1 -4.93 23.68 -15.73
N THR A 2 -3.85 23.02 -15.39
CA THR A 2 -3.62 21.63 -15.84
C THR A 2 -4.47 20.69 -14.98
N PRO A 3 -5.29 19.81 -15.57
CA PRO A 3 -6.13 18.91 -14.79
C PRO A 3 -5.29 17.88 -14.01
N PRO A 4 -5.81 17.30 -12.93
CA PRO A 4 -5.14 16.20 -12.23
C PRO A 4 -4.85 15.05 -13.18
N GLY A 5 -3.63 14.47 -13.08
CA GLY A 5 -3.24 13.40 -13.98
C GLY A 5 -1.77 12.99 -13.85
N TRP A 6 -1.40 11.94 -14.58
CA TRP A 6 -0.01 11.51 -14.71
C TRP A 6 0.69 12.32 -15.79
N TYR A 7 1.80 12.94 -15.44
CA TYR A 7 2.63 13.74 -16.33
C TYR A 7 4.09 13.36 -16.16
N PRO A 8 4.95 13.54 -17.18
CA PRO A 8 6.39 13.31 -17.03
C PRO A 8 6.95 14.04 -15.80
N ASP A 9 7.68 13.31 -14.95
CA ASP A 9 8.28 13.90 -13.74
C ASP A 9 9.35 14.94 -14.14
N PRO A 10 9.24 16.22 -13.72
CA PRO A 10 10.23 17.23 -14.03
C PRO A 10 11.65 16.92 -13.55
N GLN A 11 11.78 16.08 -12.51
CA GLN A 11 13.07 15.70 -11.92
C GLN A 11 13.57 14.35 -12.42
N ALA A 12 12.71 13.54 -13.05
CA ALA A 12 13.03 12.21 -13.55
C ALA A 12 12.20 11.91 -14.82
N PRO A 13 12.59 12.45 -16.01
CA PRO A 13 11.77 12.40 -17.24
C PRO A 13 11.43 10.99 -17.76
N HIS A 14 12.08 9.96 -17.23
CA HIS A 14 11.80 8.55 -17.53
C HIS A 14 10.67 7.96 -16.67
N LEU A 15 10.13 8.74 -15.70
CA LEU A 15 9.00 8.41 -14.86
C LEU A 15 7.86 9.38 -15.11
N GLU A 16 6.64 8.97 -14.79
CA GLU A 16 5.49 9.84 -14.65
C GLU A 16 5.23 10.11 -13.18
N ARG A 17 4.84 11.35 -12.86
CA ARG A 17 4.46 11.79 -11.53
C ARG A 17 3.03 12.30 -11.53
N TRP A 18 2.31 12.05 -10.46
CA TRP A 18 0.93 12.48 -10.33
C TRP A 18 0.84 13.95 -9.94
N TRP A 19 0.09 14.72 -10.75
CA TRP A 19 -0.33 16.09 -10.49
C TRP A 19 -1.76 16.08 -9.95
N ASP A 20 -2.02 16.68 -8.77
CA ASP A 20 -3.34 16.71 -8.12
C ASP A 20 -4.23 17.89 -8.55
N GLY A 21 -3.73 18.74 -9.44
CA GLY A 21 -4.39 19.96 -9.88
C GLY A 21 -3.79 21.22 -9.26
N GLY A 22 -3.01 21.11 -8.19
CA GLY A 22 -2.35 22.22 -7.48
C GLY A 22 -0.87 21.98 -7.22
N THR A 23 -0.49 20.72 -6.91
CA THR A 23 0.87 20.34 -6.54
C THR A 23 1.30 18.99 -7.11
N TRP A 24 2.61 18.76 -7.21
CA TRP A 24 3.17 17.46 -7.55
C TRP A 24 3.16 16.56 -6.31
N THR A 25 2.46 15.44 -6.37
CA THR A 25 2.45 14.46 -5.28
C THR A 25 3.73 13.61 -5.26
N ALA A 26 3.88 12.77 -4.25
CA ALA A 26 4.99 11.80 -4.17
C ALA A 26 4.82 10.60 -5.11
N HIS A 27 3.65 10.42 -5.73
CA HIS A 27 3.35 9.27 -6.58
C HIS A 27 4.12 9.34 -7.89
N ARG A 28 4.86 8.27 -8.19
CA ARG A 28 5.62 8.09 -9.43
C ARG A 28 5.35 6.71 -10.00
N ARG A 29 5.37 6.58 -11.33
CA ARG A 29 5.26 5.30 -12.03
C ARG A 29 6.12 5.28 -13.29
N THR A 30 6.42 4.10 -13.80
CA THR A 30 7.00 3.95 -15.13
C THR A 30 5.91 4.11 -16.19
N PRO A 31 6.11 4.91 -17.25
CA PRO A 31 5.12 5.05 -18.33
C PRO A 31 4.76 3.70 -18.93
N SER A 32 3.46 3.37 -18.93
CA SER A 32 2.97 2.14 -19.57
C SER A 32 2.95 2.36 -21.09
N GLY A 33 3.91 1.74 -21.80
CA GLY A 33 3.84 1.72 -23.27
C GLY A 33 5.09 2.17 -24.04
N LEU A 34 6.23 2.38 -23.39
CA LEU A 34 7.49 2.51 -24.14
C LEU A 34 8.04 1.12 -24.46
N PRO A 35 8.37 0.80 -25.74
CA PRO A 35 9.13 -0.40 -26.06
C PRO A 35 10.49 -0.33 -25.32
N ALA A 36 10.89 -1.43 -24.70
CA ALA A 36 12.16 -1.53 -24.03
C ALA A 36 13.29 -1.11 -25.01
N PRO A 37 14.26 -0.29 -24.59
CA PRO A 37 15.40 0.04 -25.44
C PRO A 37 16.09 -1.27 -25.83
N PRO A 38 16.55 -1.41 -27.09
CA PRO A 38 17.23 -2.62 -27.54
C PRO A 38 18.46 -2.85 -26.65
N THR A 39 18.55 -4.01 -26.04
CA THR A 39 19.73 -4.49 -25.32
C THR A 39 20.92 -4.43 -26.26
N PRO A 40 22.03 -3.77 -25.89
CA PRO A 40 23.24 -3.83 -26.71
C PRO A 40 23.74 -5.27 -26.73
N THR A 41 23.71 -5.87 -27.91
CA THR A 41 24.34 -7.17 -28.18
C THR A 41 25.86 -7.01 -27.94
N ALA A 42 26.35 -7.62 -26.88
CA ALA A 42 27.78 -7.71 -26.62
C ALA A 42 28.44 -8.57 -27.70
N ALA A 43 29.04 -7.91 -28.69
CA ALA A 43 29.98 -8.54 -29.58
C ALA A 43 31.23 -8.89 -28.76
N GLY A 44 31.66 -10.14 -28.86
CA GLY A 44 32.75 -10.69 -28.11
C GLY A 44 34.10 -10.03 -28.43
N ALA A 45 34.93 -9.89 -27.41
CA ALA A 45 36.38 -9.81 -27.55
C ALA A 45 37.00 -10.57 -26.37
N ALA A 46 37.70 -11.61 -26.72
CA ALA A 46 38.61 -12.33 -25.85
C ALA A 46 39.86 -11.49 -25.59
N GLY A 47 40.47 -11.62 -24.40
CA GLY A 47 41.85 -11.12 -24.20
C GLY A 47 42.20 -10.80 -22.75
N ALA A 48 42.72 -11.74 -22.07
CA ALA A 48 43.88 -11.79 -21.16
C ALA A 48 44.28 -10.60 -20.25
N ALA A 49 44.68 -11.03 -19.07
CA ALA A 49 45.81 -10.58 -18.23
C ALA A 49 45.49 -9.73 -16.97
N SER A 50 45.61 -10.45 -15.87
CA SER A 50 46.30 -10.11 -14.59
C SER A 50 46.61 -8.64 -14.27
N GLY A 51 46.16 -8.24 -13.08
CA GLY A 51 46.65 -7.02 -12.41
C GLY A 51 46.13 -6.92 -10.98
N ARG A 52 46.94 -7.42 -10.02
CA ARG A 52 46.75 -7.17 -8.59
C ARG A 52 47.01 -5.68 -8.33
N ALA A 53 46.03 -4.99 -7.79
CA ALA A 53 46.24 -3.72 -7.13
C ALA A 53 45.58 -3.72 -5.78
N LYS A 54 46.37 -3.62 -4.73
CA LYS A 54 46.02 -3.35 -3.34
C LYS A 54 45.58 -1.89 -3.26
N ALA A 55 44.43 -1.61 -2.68
CA ALA A 55 44.07 -0.26 -2.29
C ALA A 55 43.73 -0.22 -0.79
N VAL A 56 44.36 0.74 -0.19
CA VAL A 56 44.55 1.07 1.20
C VAL A 56 43.23 1.60 1.80
N ALA A 57 42.92 1.14 3.00
CA ALA A 57 41.88 1.69 3.88
C ALA A 57 42.29 3.08 4.40
N LEU A 58 41.44 4.05 4.29
CA LEU A 58 41.49 5.27 5.09
C LEU A 58 40.29 5.35 6.00
N ILE A 59 40.56 5.18 7.28
CA ILE A 59 39.67 5.43 8.41
C ILE A 59 39.69 6.94 8.65
N SER A 60 38.57 7.61 8.62
CA SER A 60 38.42 8.92 9.22
C SER A 60 37.35 8.88 10.32
N ALA A 61 37.84 8.96 11.55
CA ALA A 61 37.07 9.21 12.75
C ALA A 61 36.60 10.68 12.74
N GLY A 62 35.33 10.90 12.98
CA GLY A 62 34.73 12.24 13.13
C GLY A 62 33.82 12.26 14.36
N ALA A 63 34.15 13.13 15.26
CA ALA A 63 33.79 13.27 16.67
C ALA A 63 32.30 13.48 16.96
N VAL A 64 31.93 12.92 18.10
CA VAL A 64 30.73 13.16 18.92
C VAL A 64 30.70 14.63 19.38
N LEU A 65 29.55 15.28 19.24
CA LEU A 65 29.21 16.47 20.00
C LEU A 65 27.83 16.27 20.65
N ALA A 66 27.88 15.91 21.92
CA ALA A 66 26.74 15.95 22.83
C ALA A 66 26.58 17.37 23.33
N THR A 67 25.43 18.00 23.15
CA THR A 67 25.02 19.18 23.89
C THR A 67 23.74 18.87 24.65
N ALA A 68 23.91 18.67 25.94
CA ALA A 68 22.86 18.69 26.93
C ALA A 68 22.44 20.15 27.16
N ILE A 69 21.15 20.45 27.06
CA ILE A 69 20.57 21.68 27.58
C ILE A 69 19.60 21.29 28.70
N VAL A 70 20.07 21.42 29.91
CA VAL A 70 19.26 21.51 31.13
C VAL A 70 18.90 22.97 31.31
N GLY A 71 17.62 23.27 31.39
CA GLY A 71 17.15 24.62 31.69
C GLY A 71 15.74 24.55 32.26
N GLY A 72 15.66 24.36 33.57
CA GLY A 72 14.44 24.51 34.33
C GLY A 72 14.10 25.97 34.54
N ALA A 73 12.82 26.25 34.55
CA ALA A 73 12.29 27.46 35.21
C ALA A 73 10.89 27.15 35.75
N THR A 74 10.85 26.86 37.02
CA THR A 74 9.64 26.93 37.84
C THR A 74 9.29 28.37 38.08
N VAL A 75 8.15 28.82 37.62
CA VAL A 75 7.53 30.07 38.08
C VAL A 75 6.28 29.70 38.86
N LEU A 76 6.46 29.71 40.19
CA LEU A 76 5.34 29.77 41.11
C LEU A 76 4.79 31.21 41.08
N ARG A 77 3.55 31.34 40.67
CA ARG A 77 2.73 32.52 41.00
C ARG A 77 1.53 32.04 41.80
N THR A 78 1.62 32.27 43.07
CA THR A 78 0.47 32.34 43.98
C THR A 78 -0.23 33.68 43.70
N ASP A 79 -1.49 33.61 43.36
CA ASP A 79 -2.47 34.64 43.64
C ASP A 79 -3.82 34.02 43.96
N GLU A 80 -4.35 34.49 45.05
CA GLU A 80 -5.47 33.97 45.82
C GLU A 80 -6.83 34.26 45.20
N LEU A 81 -7.76 33.30 45.51
CA LEU A 81 -9.16 33.53 45.83
C LEU A 81 -10.07 34.15 44.75
N ARG A 82 -10.79 33.25 44.03
CA ARG A 82 -12.24 33.41 44.01
C ARG A 82 -12.93 32.07 43.80
N ALA A 83 -13.73 31.70 44.79
CA ALA A 83 -14.66 30.58 44.75
C ALA A 83 -15.69 30.77 43.60
N GLY A 84 -15.65 29.86 42.67
CA GLY A 84 -16.68 29.64 41.68
C GLY A 84 -16.69 28.13 41.43
N THR A 85 -17.56 27.43 42.11
CA THR A 85 -17.88 26.02 41.90
C THR A 85 -18.59 25.86 40.58
N ASP A 86 -17.83 25.66 39.52
CA ASP A 86 -18.31 24.99 38.33
C ASP A 86 -17.44 23.76 38.13
N THR A 87 -17.88 22.66 38.75
CA THR A 87 -17.34 21.33 38.46
C THR A 87 -17.81 20.95 37.06
N ALA A 88 -17.14 21.44 36.05
CA ALA A 88 -17.19 20.85 34.72
C ALA A 88 -16.62 19.45 34.84
N ILE A 89 -17.52 18.47 35.06
CA ILE A 89 -17.20 17.06 34.89
C ILE A 89 -16.85 16.92 33.40
N ASN A 90 -15.53 17.00 33.11
CA ASN A 90 -15.00 16.67 31.81
C ASN A 90 -15.11 15.13 31.68
N THR A 91 -16.33 14.67 31.39
CA THR A 91 -16.58 13.27 31.06
C THR A 91 -15.90 13.04 29.71
N ALA A 92 -14.65 12.58 29.77
CA ALA A 92 -13.99 12.06 28.58
C ALA A 92 -14.94 11.02 27.95
N PRO A 93 -15.15 11.06 26.64
CA PRO A 93 -16.04 10.10 25.99
C PRO A 93 -15.49 8.70 26.25
N THR A 94 -16.25 7.89 27.02
CA THR A 94 -15.94 6.49 27.35
C THR A 94 -16.31 5.58 26.18
N GLY A 95 -16.07 6.03 24.96
CA GLY A 95 -16.24 5.23 23.75
C GLY A 95 -14.90 4.63 23.33
N PRO A 96 -14.90 3.47 22.65
CA PRO A 96 -13.69 2.98 22.00
C PRO A 96 -13.13 4.09 21.09
N PRO A 97 -11.79 4.23 21.02
CA PRO A 97 -11.19 5.22 20.12
C PRO A 97 -11.69 5.00 18.68
N PRO A 98 -11.90 6.07 17.91
CA PRO A 98 -12.34 5.94 16.53
C PRO A 98 -11.34 5.05 15.78
N PRO A 99 -11.82 4.20 14.83
CA PRO A 99 -10.95 3.34 14.06
C PRO A 99 -9.92 4.18 13.30
N SER A 100 -8.67 3.75 13.29
CA SER A 100 -7.64 4.33 12.45
C SER A 100 -8.05 4.17 10.98
N LEU A 101 -7.83 5.21 10.17
CA LEU A 101 -8.17 5.22 8.75
C LEU A 101 -6.93 5.50 7.91
N VAL A 102 -6.81 4.80 6.81
CA VAL A 102 -5.90 5.18 5.71
C VAL A 102 -6.71 5.95 4.68
N VAL A 103 -6.14 7.03 4.17
CA VAL A 103 -6.73 7.85 3.10
C VAL A 103 -5.94 7.62 1.81
N ASP A 104 -6.59 7.04 0.82
CA ASP A 104 -6.08 6.94 -0.54
C ASP A 104 -6.65 8.10 -1.36
N GLN A 105 -5.87 9.16 -1.46
CA GLN A 105 -6.25 10.38 -2.17
C GLN A 105 -6.39 10.14 -3.69
N LEU A 106 -5.58 9.23 -4.23
CA LEU A 106 -5.56 8.94 -5.66
C LEU A 106 -6.88 8.33 -6.13
N ASN A 107 -7.37 7.35 -5.36
CA ASN A 107 -8.63 6.66 -5.66
C ASN A 107 -9.83 7.30 -4.96
N GLY A 108 -9.61 8.33 -4.13
CA GLY A 108 -10.65 9.09 -3.42
C GLY A 108 -11.42 8.26 -2.40
N ILE A 109 -10.75 7.36 -1.69
CA ILE A 109 -11.35 6.47 -0.70
C ILE A 109 -10.61 6.50 0.63
N THR A 110 -11.32 6.13 1.68
CA THR A 110 -10.75 5.82 2.99
C THR A 110 -10.98 4.35 3.31
N LEU A 111 -10.01 3.72 4.00
CA LEU A 111 -10.06 2.33 4.42
C LEU A 111 -9.84 2.24 5.93
N PRO A 112 -10.64 1.47 6.68
CA PRO A 112 -10.37 1.23 8.10
C PRO A 112 -9.13 0.34 8.26
N VAL A 113 -8.30 0.67 9.26
CA VAL A 113 -7.10 -0.11 9.62
C VAL A 113 -7.43 -0.99 10.81
N PRO A 114 -7.49 -2.31 10.66
CA PRO A 114 -7.70 -3.22 11.77
C PRO A 114 -6.54 -3.20 12.78
N THR A 115 -6.78 -3.72 13.98
CA THR A 115 -5.71 -3.92 14.96
C THR A 115 -4.66 -4.89 14.43
N GLY A 116 -3.37 -4.58 14.61
CA GLY A 116 -2.26 -5.36 14.08
C GLY A 116 -1.95 -5.08 12.60
N TRP A 117 -2.54 -4.02 12.05
CA TRP A 117 -2.24 -3.51 10.72
C TRP A 117 -1.62 -2.12 10.79
N THR A 118 -0.81 -1.79 9.80
CA THR A 118 -0.16 -0.49 9.66
C THR A 118 -0.24 0.01 8.23
N SER A 119 -0.26 1.34 8.06
CA SER A 119 -0.08 1.98 6.75
C SER A 119 1.39 2.37 6.62
N PRO A 120 2.17 1.66 5.80
CA PRO A 120 3.59 1.93 5.68
C PRO A 120 3.84 3.21 4.87
N SER A 121 4.59 4.13 5.46
CA SER A 121 5.01 5.38 4.79
C SER A 121 6.08 5.15 3.70
N TYR A 122 6.63 3.94 3.57
CA TYR A 122 7.85 3.64 2.81
C TYR A 122 7.81 2.33 2.03
N LEU A 123 6.65 1.84 1.58
CA LEU A 123 6.67 0.72 0.65
C LEU A 123 6.96 1.24 -0.76
N ALA A 124 7.97 0.63 -1.38
CA ALA A 124 8.40 0.94 -2.75
C ALA A 124 7.36 0.53 -3.82
N GLN A 125 6.22 0.01 -3.40
CA GLN A 125 5.09 -0.34 -4.26
C GLN A 125 3.99 0.70 -4.01
N ASP A 126 3.80 1.55 -4.99
CA ASP A 126 2.92 2.72 -4.92
C ASP A 126 1.43 2.40 -4.66
N ASP A 127 1.03 1.13 -4.78
CA ASP A 127 -0.36 0.67 -4.64
C ASP A 127 -0.69 0.11 -3.23
N VAL A 128 0.31 -0.14 -2.37
CA VAL A 128 0.07 -0.72 -1.04
C VAL A 128 -0.40 0.33 -0.06
N VAL A 129 -1.62 0.16 0.45
CA VAL A 129 -2.23 1.10 1.39
C VAL A 129 -2.11 0.65 2.84
N MET A 130 -2.06 -0.65 3.10
CA MET A 130 -1.83 -1.20 4.45
C MET A 130 -1.28 -2.63 4.42
N THR A 131 -0.56 -2.99 5.48
CA THR A 131 -0.05 -4.35 5.71
C THR A 131 -0.22 -4.76 7.17
N THR A 132 -0.15 -6.06 7.45
CA THR A 132 0.05 -6.54 8.82
C THR A 132 1.41 -6.09 9.36
N ASP A 133 1.49 -5.92 10.69
CA ASP A 133 2.75 -5.65 11.36
C ASP A 133 3.74 -6.82 11.21
N GLY A 134 5.03 -6.47 11.17
CA GLY A 134 6.09 -7.45 11.10
C GLY A 134 6.25 -8.12 9.74
N THR A 135 7.20 -9.02 9.68
CA THR A 135 7.53 -9.87 8.51
C THR A 135 8.04 -11.21 8.99
N TYR A 136 7.91 -12.25 8.17
CA TYR A 136 8.44 -13.59 8.43
C TYR A 136 9.31 -14.06 7.25
N ALA A 137 10.07 -15.17 7.43
CA ALA A 137 10.85 -15.77 6.34
C ALA A 137 9.90 -16.42 5.33
N CYS A 138 10.04 -16.09 4.05
CA CYS A 138 9.21 -16.70 3.03
C CYS A 138 9.40 -18.22 2.96
N PRO A 139 8.35 -19.03 2.70
CA PRO A 139 8.44 -20.49 2.80
C PRO A 139 9.42 -21.15 1.84
N ALA A 140 9.64 -20.58 0.66
CA ALA A 140 10.43 -21.22 -0.41
C ALA A 140 11.65 -20.39 -0.85
N ASP A 141 11.92 -19.24 -0.22
CA ASP A 141 13.11 -18.45 -0.51
C ASP A 141 13.66 -17.73 0.74
N THR A 142 14.74 -16.98 0.57
CA THR A 142 15.38 -16.21 1.64
C THR A 142 14.77 -14.82 1.86
N GLY A 143 13.67 -14.52 1.18
CA GLY A 143 12.99 -13.22 1.26
C GLY A 143 12.19 -13.05 2.56
N ARG A 144 11.60 -11.87 2.68
CA ARG A 144 10.70 -11.54 3.80
C ARG A 144 9.28 -11.38 3.25
N CYS A 145 8.36 -12.12 3.84
CA CYS A 145 6.94 -12.11 3.53
C CYS A 145 6.12 -11.43 4.64
N ARG A 146 4.90 -11.03 4.33
CA ARG A 146 3.92 -10.48 5.27
C ARG A 146 2.67 -11.33 5.25
N HIS A 147 1.99 -11.41 6.42
CA HIS A 147 0.78 -12.22 6.52
C HIS A 147 -0.45 -11.59 5.88
N GLY A 148 -0.44 -10.27 5.70
CA GLY A 148 -1.55 -9.57 5.08
C GLY A 148 -1.12 -8.28 4.40
N GLU A 149 -1.75 -8.01 3.26
CA GLU A 149 -1.54 -6.79 2.46
C GLU A 149 -2.84 -6.37 1.80
N VAL A 150 -3.07 -5.06 1.73
CA VAL A 150 -4.14 -4.44 0.96
C VAL A 150 -3.54 -3.41 0.03
N GLN A 151 -3.89 -3.53 -1.24
CA GLN A 151 -3.49 -2.62 -2.31
C GLN A 151 -4.72 -1.90 -2.85
N SER A 152 -4.56 -0.65 -3.27
CA SER A 152 -5.59 0.13 -3.94
C SER A 152 -5.03 0.74 -5.21
N ARG A 153 -5.72 0.58 -6.33
CA ARG A 153 -5.28 1.09 -7.62
C ARG A 153 -6.45 1.48 -8.52
N THR A 154 -6.22 2.37 -9.44
CA THR A 154 -7.14 2.63 -10.53
C THR A 154 -7.01 1.48 -11.54
N ALA A 155 -8.11 0.87 -11.96
CA ALA A 155 -8.08 -0.11 -13.06
C ALA A 155 -7.55 0.55 -14.33
N GLY A 156 -6.76 -0.18 -15.10
CA GLY A 156 -6.41 0.27 -16.47
C GLY A 156 -7.69 0.52 -17.26
N SER A 157 -7.62 1.41 -18.26
CA SER A 157 -8.76 1.85 -19.06
C SER A 157 -9.59 0.64 -19.54
N ALA A 158 -10.60 0.31 -18.78
CA ALA A 158 -11.55 -0.71 -19.12
C ALA A 158 -12.76 0.04 -19.67
N ASP A 159 -12.74 0.34 -20.98
CA ASP A 159 -13.78 1.02 -21.70
C ASP A 159 -15.16 0.45 -21.36
N GLY A 160 -15.86 1.07 -20.39
CA GLY A 160 -17.19 0.66 -19.95
C GLY A 160 -17.29 -0.72 -19.27
N SER A 161 -16.18 -1.35 -18.85
CA SER A 161 -16.22 -2.65 -18.19
C SER A 161 -16.94 -2.57 -16.85
N SER A 162 -17.86 -3.51 -16.59
CA SER A 162 -18.55 -3.59 -15.31
C SER A 162 -17.59 -3.92 -14.14
N ALA A 163 -17.93 -3.52 -12.92
CA ALA A 163 -17.17 -3.90 -11.72
C ALA A 163 -16.95 -5.42 -11.63
N ARG A 164 -17.95 -6.21 -12.04
CA ARG A 164 -17.84 -7.67 -12.15
C ARG A 164 -16.71 -8.09 -13.10
N THR A 165 -16.72 -7.59 -14.32
CA THR A 165 -15.70 -7.94 -15.31
C THR A 165 -14.31 -7.54 -14.87
N VAL A 166 -14.17 -6.38 -14.20
CA VAL A 166 -12.90 -5.91 -13.68
C VAL A 166 -12.39 -6.82 -12.56
N ALA A 167 -13.23 -7.15 -11.56
CA ALA A 167 -12.84 -8.02 -10.46
C ALA A 167 -12.48 -9.44 -10.91
N GLU A 168 -13.27 -10.02 -11.84
CA GLU A 168 -13.03 -11.36 -12.40
C GLU A 168 -11.73 -11.44 -13.21
N ARG A 169 -11.35 -10.37 -13.91
CA ARG A 169 -10.08 -10.28 -14.65
C ARG A 169 -8.88 -10.02 -13.75
N ASP A 170 -9.07 -9.28 -12.67
CA ASP A 170 -7.99 -8.84 -11.79
C ASP A 170 -7.54 -9.92 -10.81
N VAL A 171 -8.44 -10.75 -10.30
CA VAL A 171 -8.10 -11.73 -9.25
C VAL A 171 -7.02 -12.76 -9.66
N PRO A 172 -6.93 -13.25 -10.91
CA PRO A 172 -5.81 -14.10 -11.35
C PRO A 172 -4.46 -13.39 -11.25
N ASP A 173 -4.39 -12.13 -11.70
CA ASP A 173 -3.16 -11.34 -11.65
C ASP A 173 -2.77 -11.01 -10.22
N ALA A 174 -3.75 -10.70 -9.36
CA ALA A 174 -3.53 -10.50 -7.95
C ALA A 174 -2.97 -11.76 -7.26
N ALA A 175 -3.50 -12.93 -7.61
CA ALA A 175 -3.02 -14.21 -7.08
C ALA A 175 -1.60 -14.53 -7.56
N GLU A 176 -1.31 -14.32 -8.85
CA GLU A 176 0.04 -14.54 -9.41
C GLU A 176 1.07 -13.58 -8.78
N THR A 177 0.72 -12.31 -8.62
CA THR A 177 1.59 -11.33 -7.95
C THR A 177 1.88 -11.71 -6.50
N ALA A 178 0.88 -12.21 -5.76
CA ALA A 178 1.02 -12.54 -4.35
C ALA A 178 1.75 -13.86 -4.08
N TYR A 179 1.44 -14.90 -4.87
CA TYR A 179 1.84 -16.29 -4.59
C TYR A 179 2.57 -16.99 -5.75
N GLY A 180 2.65 -16.37 -6.93
CA GLY A 180 3.35 -16.90 -8.09
C GLY A 180 4.82 -16.52 -8.10
N HIS A 181 5.15 -15.50 -8.87
CA HIS A 181 6.51 -14.99 -9.04
C HIS A 181 6.60 -13.53 -8.58
N ASP A 182 7.68 -13.20 -7.88
CA ASP A 182 8.02 -11.80 -7.66
C ASP A 182 8.57 -11.14 -8.95
N PRO A 183 8.72 -9.82 -9.01
CA PRO A 183 9.31 -9.13 -10.17
C PRO A 183 10.71 -9.60 -10.55
N GLY A 184 11.44 -10.24 -9.63
CA GLY A 184 12.75 -10.87 -9.87
C GLY A 184 12.68 -12.30 -10.37
N GLY A 185 11.47 -12.86 -10.59
CA GLY A 185 11.25 -14.24 -11.02
C GLY A 185 11.41 -15.30 -9.93
N ARG A 186 11.59 -14.89 -8.67
CA ARG A 186 11.64 -15.81 -7.52
C ARG A 186 10.23 -16.25 -7.15
N ARG A 187 10.12 -17.40 -6.48
CA ARG A 187 8.86 -18.00 -6.04
C ARG A 187 8.82 -18.14 -4.53
N PRO A 188 8.52 -17.09 -3.78
CA PRO A 188 8.54 -17.09 -2.31
C PRO A 188 7.69 -18.19 -1.65
N PHE A 189 6.68 -18.69 -2.36
CA PHE A 189 5.78 -19.77 -1.93
C PHE A 189 5.90 -21.02 -2.81
N GLY A 190 6.95 -21.16 -3.63
CA GLY A 190 7.12 -22.26 -4.55
C GLY A 190 6.14 -22.27 -5.74
N GLY A 191 5.32 -21.22 -5.86
CA GLY A 191 4.31 -21.05 -6.90
C GLY A 191 2.93 -21.60 -6.54
N ILE A 192 1.94 -21.24 -7.35
CA ILE A 192 0.54 -21.63 -7.17
C ILE A 192 0.31 -23.08 -7.66
N ARG A 193 -0.30 -23.91 -6.83
CA ARG A 193 -0.72 -25.28 -7.18
C ARG A 193 -2.16 -25.34 -7.65
N SER A 194 -3.05 -24.61 -6.97
CA SER A 194 -4.47 -24.57 -7.32
C SER A 194 -5.14 -23.38 -6.67
N HIS A 195 -6.29 -23.00 -7.17
CA HIS A 195 -7.17 -22.03 -6.56
C HIS A 195 -8.63 -22.51 -6.56
N GLN A 196 -9.44 -21.93 -5.68
CA GLN A 196 -10.87 -22.17 -5.60
C GLN A 196 -11.57 -20.84 -5.31
N VAL A 197 -12.63 -20.54 -6.04
CA VAL A 197 -13.52 -19.41 -5.71
C VAL A 197 -14.27 -19.73 -4.43
N VAL A 198 -14.10 -18.91 -3.40
CA VAL A 198 -14.78 -19.09 -2.10
C VAL A 198 -15.86 -18.04 -1.85
N LYS A 199 -15.80 -16.90 -2.56
CA LYS A 199 -16.82 -15.84 -2.51
C LYS A 199 -16.80 -15.08 -3.82
N ALA A 200 -17.95 -14.83 -4.41
CA ALA A 200 -18.10 -13.92 -5.52
C ALA A 200 -19.50 -13.31 -5.50
N GLY A 201 -19.61 -12.00 -5.77
CA GLY A 201 -20.91 -11.34 -5.76
C GLY A 201 -20.86 -9.83 -5.71
N ARG A 202 -22.03 -9.23 -5.82
CA ARG A 202 -22.21 -7.79 -5.63
C ARG A 202 -22.03 -7.42 -4.17
N VAL A 203 -21.51 -6.23 -3.94
CA VAL A 203 -21.28 -5.66 -2.60
C VAL A 203 -21.51 -4.16 -2.63
N ALA A 204 -22.16 -3.63 -1.59
CA ALA A 204 -22.21 -2.19 -1.39
C ALA A 204 -20.87 -1.71 -0.82
N VAL A 205 -20.23 -0.77 -1.49
CA VAL A 205 -18.90 -0.25 -1.12
C VAL A 205 -18.76 1.20 -1.56
N ALA A 206 -18.14 2.03 -0.74
CA ALA A 206 -17.90 3.45 -1.02
C ALA A 206 -19.18 4.21 -1.46
N GLY A 207 -20.35 3.83 -0.93
CA GLY A 207 -21.64 4.44 -1.28
C GLY A 207 -22.23 4.03 -2.62
N GLY A 208 -21.64 3.04 -3.30
CA GLY A 208 -22.10 2.53 -4.61
C GLY A 208 -22.11 1.01 -4.69
N ASP A 209 -22.41 0.50 -5.87
CA ASP A 209 -22.39 -0.93 -6.19
C ASP A 209 -21.03 -1.37 -6.70
N GLY A 210 -20.41 -2.31 -5.99
CA GLY A 210 -19.18 -2.99 -6.39
C GLY A 210 -19.41 -4.47 -6.66
N TYR A 211 -18.32 -5.14 -7.00
CA TYR A 211 -18.26 -6.59 -7.15
C TYR A 211 -16.94 -7.12 -6.59
N LEU A 212 -16.99 -8.22 -5.86
CA LEU A 212 -15.81 -8.89 -5.34
C LEU A 212 -15.73 -10.33 -5.84
N VAL A 213 -14.48 -10.79 -5.99
CA VAL A 213 -14.14 -12.20 -6.19
C VAL A 213 -13.04 -12.55 -5.20
N ARG A 214 -13.23 -13.60 -4.41
CA ARG A 214 -12.25 -14.11 -3.44
C ARG A 214 -11.86 -15.54 -3.78
N TRP A 215 -10.57 -15.75 -3.89
CA TRP A 215 -9.99 -17.08 -4.12
C TRP A 215 -9.31 -17.59 -2.85
N ARG A 216 -9.42 -18.90 -2.60
CA ARG A 216 -8.49 -19.66 -1.76
C ARG A 216 -7.38 -20.18 -2.65
N VAL A 217 -6.16 -19.71 -2.46
CA VAL A 217 -4.97 -20.13 -3.22
C VAL A 217 -4.19 -21.15 -2.39
N ARG A 218 -3.80 -22.27 -3.02
CA ARG A 218 -2.89 -23.28 -2.46
C ARG A 218 -1.56 -23.17 -3.17
N THR A 219 -0.48 -23.13 -2.41
CA THR A 219 0.90 -22.97 -2.90
C THR A 219 1.67 -24.28 -2.76
N ALA A 220 2.83 -24.36 -3.40
CA ALA A 220 3.71 -25.53 -3.26
C ALA A 220 4.31 -25.60 -1.86
N GLU A 221 4.67 -24.45 -1.31
CA GLU A 221 5.26 -24.31 0.01
C GLU A 221 4.43 -23.31 0.85
N GLY A 222 4.38 -23.53 2.15
CA GLY A 222 3.63 -22.71 3.08
C GLY A 222 2.10 -22.92 3.03
N PRO A 223 1.34 -22.10 3.77
CA PRO A 223 -0.09 -22.28 3.93
C PRO A 223 -0.91 -21.81 2.72
N GLY A 224 -0.29 -21.09 1.75
CA GLY A 224 -1.00 -20.34 0.74
C GLY A 224 -1.86 -19.24 1.36
N GLY A 225 -2.92 -18.80 0.70
CA GLY A 225 -3.69 -17.70 1.24
C GLY A 225 -5.03 -17.47 0.59
N TYR A 226 -5.60 -16.32 0.90
CA TYR A 226 -6.81 -15.79 0.30
C TYR A 226 -6.47 -14.54 -0.48
N VAL A 227 -6.90 -14.48 -1.72
CA VAL A 227 -6.77 -13.30 -2.57
C VAL A 227 -8.17 -12.82 -2.93
N GLN A 228 -8.44 -11.55 -2.69
CA GLN A 228 -9.70 -10.93 -3.10
C GLN A 228 -9.41 -9.73 -3.98
N SER A 229 -10.13 -9.65 -5.09
CA SER A 229 -10.23 -8.47 -5.93
C SER A 229 -11.61 -7.86 -5.76
N LEU A 230 -11.67 -6.60 -5.37
CA LEU A 230 -12.88 -5.81 -5.21
C LEU A 230 -12.83 -4.65 -6.19
N ALA A 231 -13.80 -4.56 -7.08
CA ALA A 231 -13.89 -3.45 -8.03
C ALA A 231 -15.19 -2.67 -7.84
N PHE A 232 -15.12 -1.35 -7.99
CA PHE A 232 -16.25 -0.43 -7.88
C PHE A 232 -15.98 0.87 -8.64
N PRO A 233 -17.03 1.64 -9.00
CA PRO A 233 -16.86 2.92 -9.70
C PRO A 233 -16.04 3.91 -8.88
N SER A 234 -15.19 4.69 -9.55
CA SER A 234 -14.44 5.77 -8.92
C SER A 234 -15.37 6.93 -8.56
N HIS A 235 -15.10 7.56 -7.42
CA HIS A 235 -15.77 8.80 -6.98
C HIS A 235 -14.97 10.07 -7.29
N THR A 236 -13.79 9.94 -7.92
CA THR A 236 -12.92 11.10 -8.24
C THR A 236 -13.29 11.78 -9.55
N GLY A 237 -14.29 11.29 -10.30
CA GLY A 237 -14.65 11.74 -11.62
C GLY A 237 -13.81 11.11 -12.74
N ILE A 238 -12.85 10.24 -12.39
CA ILE A 238 -12.11 9.42 -13.35
C ILE A 238 -13.05 8.27 -13.78
N PRO A 239 -13.25 8.04 -15.10
CA PRO A 239 -14.18 7.00 -15.57
C PRO A 239 -13.70 5.57 -15.32
N ALA A 240 -12.44 5.38 -14.88
CA ALA A 240 -11.88 4.07 -14.58
C ALA A 240 -12.30 3.60 -13.18
N PRO A 241 -12.69 2.32 -13.00
CA PRO A 241 -13.01 1.76 -11.70
C PRO A 241 -11.79 1.73 -10.75
N VAL A 242 -12.08 1.77 -9.46
CA VAL A 242 -11.09 1.47 -8.40
C VAL A 242 -11.06 -0.04 -8.19
N VAL A 243 -9.86 -0.59 -8.03
CA VAL A 243 -9.64 -1.99 -7.64
C VAL A 243 -8.91 -2.00 -6.31
N VAL A 244 -9.48 -2.69 -5.32
CA VAL A 244 -8.82 -2.97 -4.04
C VAL A 244 -8.52 -4.47 -3.98
N ARG A 245 -7.23 -4.80 -3.88
CA ARG A 245 -6.71 -6.16 -3.74
C ARG A 245 -6.42 -6.45 -2.29
N PHE A 246 -6.77 -7.64 -1.86
CA PHE A 246 -6.48 -8.17 -0.54
C PHE A 246 -5.71 -9.46 -0.68
N VAL A 247 -4.62 -9.58 0.04
CA VAL A 247 -3.79 -10.78 0.12
C VAL A 247 -3.62 -11.13 1.59
N PHE A 248 -4.20 -12.24 2.03
CA PHE A 248 -4.13 -12.72 3.41
C PHE A 248 -3.60 -14.14 3.41
N ASP A 249 -2.53 -14.41 4.14
CA ASP A 249 -2.07 -15.77 4.33
C ASP A 249 -3.13 -16.62 5.04
N ALA A 250 -3.19 -17.88 4.68
CA ALA A 250 -4.02 -18.83 5.40
C ALA A 250 -3.23 -19.44 6.56
N GLY A 251 -3.95 -19.96 7.55
CA GLY A 251 -3.33 -20.57 8.72
C GLY A 251 -3.47 -19.69 9.97
N PRO A 252 -2.91 -20.17 11.10
CA PRO A 252 -3.12 -19.52 12.40
C PRO A 252 -2.46 -18.13 12.52
N ASP A 253 -1.38 -17.89 11.78
CA ASP A 253 -0.65 -16.62 11.82
C ASP A 253 -1.19 -15.60 10.80
N GLY A 254 -2.04 -16.03 9.87
CA GLY A 254 -2.69 -15.16 8.89
C GLY A 254 -3.83 -14.35 9.50
N PRO A 255 -4.12 -13.16 8.94
CA PRO A 255 -5.25 -12.37 9.40
C PRO A 255 -6.59 -13.11 9.22
N PRO A 256 -7.55 -12.94 10.12
CA PRO A 256 -8.87 -13.54 9.98
C PRO A 256 -9.61 -12.95 8.77
N LEU A 257 -10.42 -13.76 8.10
CA LEU A 257 -11.22 -13.29 6.96
C LEU A 257 -12.27 -12.24 7.35
N SER A 258 -12.61 -12.15 8.63
CA SER A 258 -13.44 -11.07 9.18
C SER A 258 -12.82 -9.69 8.97
N ASP A 259 -11.49 -9.56 9.03
CA ASP A 259 -10.81 -8.30 8.77
C ASP A 259 -10.95 -7.91 7.28
N MET A 260 -10.83 -8.87 6.37
CA MET A 260 -11.06 -8.63 4.94
C MET A 260 -12.49 -8.15 4.68
N ASP A 261 -13.49 -8.74 5.35
CA ASP A 261 -14.89 -8.32 5.25
C ASP A 261 -15.11 -6.95 5.93
N ALA A 262 -14.48 -6.68 7.07
CA ALA A 262 -14.57 -5.42 7.79
C ALA A 262 -13.93 -4.26 6.98
N ILE A 263 -12.75 -4.48 6.41
CA ILE A 263 -12.11 -3.48 5.53
C ILE A 263 -13.03 -3.22 4.34
N THR A 264 -13.48 -4.27 3.64
CA THR A 264 -14.36 -4.15 2.46
C THR A 264 -15.61 -3.32 2.77
N SER A 265 -16.32 -3.64 3.85
CA SER A 265 -17.55 -2.93 4.25
C SER A 265 -17.29 -1.55 4.82
N GLY A 266 -16.08 -1.28 5.25
CA GLY A 266 -15.65 -0.01 5.84
C GLY A 266 -15.09 1.00 4.85
N ILE A 267 -14.89 0.64 3.58
CA ILE A 267 -14.43 1.59 2.55
C ILE A 267 -15.49 2.68 2.37
N ARG A 268 -15.04 3.95 2.40
CA ARG A 268 -15.89 5.14 2.20
C ARG A 268 -15.24 6.06 1.16
N PRO A 269 -16.02 6.85 0.42
CA PRO A 269 -15.45 7.95 -0.36
C PRO A 269 -14.81 8.98 0.59
N VAL A 270 -13.74 9.63 0.12
CA VAL A 270 -13.21 10.80 0.81
C VAL A 270 -14.24 11.93 0.71
N ASP A 271 -14.63 12.48 1.86
CA ASP A 271 -15.52 13.64 1.89
C ASP A 271 -14.82 14.82 1.21
N ARG A 272 -15.30 15.21 0.03
CA ARG A 272 -14.90 16.46 -0.59
C ARG A 272 -15.62 17.57 0.18
N LYS A 273 -14.85 18.36 0.94
CA LYS A 273 -15.36 19.61 1.46
C LYS A 273 -15.78 20.46 0.26
N PRO A 274 -17.03 20.94 0.17
CA PRO A 274 -17.40 21.84 -0.91
C PRO A 274 -16.49 23.07 -0.82
N GLU A 275 -15.75 23.35 -1.89
CA GLU A 275 -15.05 24.60 -2.04
C GLU A 275 -16.13 25.71 -2.13
N GLY A 276 -16.20 26.53 -1.06
CA GLY A 276 -17.09 27.66 -0.96
C GLY A 276 -16.54 28.87 -1.68
#